data_8cbb18a2e52e559bca4889b5f05117b2
#
_entry.id   8cbb18a2e52e559bca4889b5f05117b2
#
_cell.length_a   1.000
_cell.length_b   1.000
_cell.length_c   1.000
_cell.angle_alpha   90.00
_cell.angle_beta   90.00
_cell.angle_gamma   90.00
#
_symmetry.space_group_name_H-M   'P 1'
#
loop_
_entity.id
_entity.type
_entity.pdbx_description
1 polymer ?
#
loop_
_entity_poly.entity_id
_entity_poly.type
_entity_poly.pdbx_seq_one_letter_code
_entity_poly.pdbx_strand_id
1 'polypeptide(L)'
;QRQMCIETEVLASKERHALLSVDLITGRTHQIRAHLAHIHTPILGDTKYGNMRENRACRCKHQLLWAYQLQLETDADSCLADLNGLTVQTPPPPFMTKEFPKVQL
;
A
#
# COMPACT_ATOMS: atom_id res chain seq x y z
N GLN A 1 -5.50 -20.23 11.68
CA GLN A 1 -4.73 -19.14 11.09
C GLN A 1 -5.49 -18.54 9.91
N ARG A 2 -5.52 -17.24 9.87
CA ARG A 2 -6.27 -16.52 8.85
C ARG A 2 -5.34 -16.08 7.72
N GLN A 3 -5.75 -16.37 6.51
CA GLN A 3 -5.05 -15.86 5.35
C GLN A 3 -5.46 -14.41 5.10
N MET A 4 -4.49 -13.62 4.69
CA MET A 4 -4.73 -12.26 4.28
C MET A 4 -5.03 -12.25 2.79
N CYS A 5 -6.16 -11.64 2.41
CA CYS A 5 -6.49 -11.47 1.01
C CYS A 5 -5.84 -10.20 0.50
N ILE A 6 -4.83 -10.36 -0.34
CA ILE A 6 -4.13 -9.24 -0.96
C ILE A 6 -4.17 -9.43 -2.47
N GLU A 7 -4.59 -8.40 -3.17
CA GLU A 7 -4.40 -8.30 -4.60
C GLU A 7 -3.40 -7.19 -4.86
N THR A 8 -2.36 -7.52 -5.61
CA THR A 8 -1.26 -6.60 -5.87
C THR A 8 -1.13 -6.38 -7.37
N GLU A 9 -1.04 -5.11 -7.76
CA GLU A 9 -0.82 -4.73 -9.14
C GLU A 9 0.41 -3.84 -9.22
N VAL A 10 1.29 -4.12 -10.17
CA VAL A 10 2.44 -3.27 -10.43
C VAL A 10 2.00 -2.14 -11.35
N LEU A 11 1.99 -0.92 -10.84
CA LEU A 11 1.61 0.26 -11.62
C LEU A 11 2.75 0.77 -12.48
N ALA A 12 3.97 0.69 -11.97
CA ALA A 12 5.16 1.13 -12.68
C ALA A 12 6.39 0.52 -12.04
N SER A 13 7.47 0.45 -12.80
CA SER A 13 8.75 -0.02 -12.26
C SER A 13 9.88 0.85 -12.79
N LYS A 14 10.95 0.94 -11.99
CA LYS A 14 12.08 1.78 -12.30
C LYS A 14 13.31 1.17 -11.65
N GLU A 15 14.22 0.65 -12.46
CA GLU A 15 15.46 0.01 -12.00
C GLU A 15 15.23 -0.97 -10.84
N ARG A 16 15.42 -0.51 -9.61
CA ARG A 16 15.33 -1.35 -8.42
C ARG A 16 14.00 -1.23 -7.67
N HIS A 17 13.15 -0.31 -8.09
CA HIS A 17 11.93 -0.01 -7.36
C HIS A 17 10.70 -0.19 -8.24
N ALA A 18 9.61 -0.54 -7.62
CA ALA A 18 8.33 -0.65 -8.31
C ALA A 18 7.27 0.05 -7.46
N LEU A 19 6.31 0.65 -8.14
CA LEU A 19 5.13 1.22 -7.51
C LEU A 19 4.02 0.19 -7.57
N LEU A 20 3.50 -0.19 -6.42
CA LEU A 20 2.46 -1.19 -6.31
C LEU A 20 1.16 -0.58 -5.83
N SER A 21 0.07 -1.07 -6.39
CA SER A 21 -1.25 -0.88 -5.81
C SER A 21 -1.62 -2.17 -5.08
N VAL A 22 -1.95 -2.05 -3.81
CA VAL A 22 -2.29 -3.20 -2.97
C VAL A 22 -3.73 -3.06 -2.54
N ASP A 23 -4.53 -4.07 -2.85
CA ASP A 23 -5.93 -4.10 -2.49
C ASP A 23 -6.12 -5.05 -1.32
N LEU A 24 -6.63 -4.53 -0.21
CA LEU A 24 -6.83 -5.28 1.01
C LEU A 24 -8.30 -5.38 1.34
N ILE A 25 -8.78 -6.59 1.58
CA ILE A 25 -10.14 -6.80 2.08
C ILE A 25 -10.13 -6.67 3.59
N THR A 26 -9.21 -7.36 4.23
CA THR A 26 -8.95 -7.21 5.65
C THR A 26 -7.46 -7.03 5.78
N GLY A 27 -7.05 -6.06 6.53
CA GLY A 27 -5.63 -5.95 6.60
C GLY A 27 -5.15 -4.97 7.62
N ARG A 28 -4.02 -5.30 8.12
CA ARG A 28 -3.26 -4.42 8.98
C ARG A 28 -2.02 -4.04 8.21
N THR A 29 -1.56 -2.84 8.42
CA THR A 29 -0.36 -2.32 7.78
C THR A 29 0.82 -3.27 7.94
N HIS A 30 0.97 -3.87 9.13
CA HIS A 30 2.07 -4.81 9.38
C HIS A 30 2.01 -6.06 8.51
N GLN A 31 0.83 -6.50 8.12
CA GLN A 31 0.69 -7.67 7.26
C GLN A 31 1.25 -7.40 5.88
N ILE A 32 0.97 -6.23 5.32
CA ILE A 32 1.53 -5.83 4.02
C ILE A 32 3.05 -5.78 4.11
N ARG A 33 3.56 -5.13 5.14
CA ARG A 33 4.99 -4.94 5.32
C ARG A 33 5.71 -6.26 5.47
N ALA A 34 5.20 -7.14 6.33
CA ALA A 34 5.79 -8.43 6.58
C ALA A 34 5.71 -9.35 5.35
N HIS A 35 4.57 -9.33 4.66
CA HIS A 35 4.37 -10.16 3.48
C HIS A 35 5.36 -9.80 2.37
N LEU A 36 5.48 -8.51 2.07
CA LEU A 36 6.38 -8.05 1.01
C LEU A 36 7.84 -8.35 1.37
N ALA A 37 8.21 -8.21 2.64
CA ALA A 37 9.55 -8.56 3.09
C ALA A 37 9.81 -10.06 2.97
N HIS A 38 8.80 -10.87 3.23
CA HIS A 38 8.92 -12.32 3.15
C HIS A 38 9.24 -12.80 1.73
N ILE A 39 8.70 -12.13 0.73
CA ILE A 39 8.98 -12.46 -0.67
C ILE A 39 10.14 -11.65 -1.24
N HIS A 40 10.97 -11.09 -0.36
CA HIS A 40 12.19 -10.37 -0.69
C HIS A 40 11.99 -9.05 -1.45
N THR A 41 10.82 -8.44 -1.28
CA THR A 41 10.51 -7.14 -1.87
C THR A 41 9.93 -6.21 -0.79
N PRO A 42 10.74 -5.88 0.24
CA PRO A 42 10.24 -5.04 1.34
C PRO A 42 9.90 -3.63 0.87
N ILE A 43 9.00 -3.00 1.63
CA ILE A 43 8.63 -1.61 1.37
C ILE A 43 9.83 -0.70 1.61
N LEU A 44 10.09 0.19 0.68
CA LEU A 44 11.18 1.14 0.81
C LEU A 44 10.90 2.08 1.99
N GLY A 45 11.90 2.29 2.81
CA GLY A 45 11.78 3.12 4.00
C GLY A 45 11.29 2.39 5.24
N ASP A 46 10.95 1.11 5.11
CA ASP A 46 10.50 0.31 6.25
C ASP A 46 11.69 -0.01 7.15
N THR A 47 11.64 0.49 8.39
CA THR A 47 12.73 0.32 9.34
C THR A 47 12.68 -0.99 10.09
N LYS A 48 11.55 -1.68 10.07
CA LYS A 48 11.40 -2.94 10.77
C LYS A 48 11.63 -4.15 9.86
N TYR A 49 11.04 -4.14 8.68
CA TYR A 49 11.10 -5.26 7.76
C TYR A 49 11.93 -4.97 6.51
N GLY A 50 12.38 -3.75 6.34
CA GLY A 50 13.01 -3.32 5.11
C GLY A 50 14.51 -3.55 5.06
N ASN A 51 15.08 -3.16 3.93
CA ASN A 51 16.52 -3.23 3.68
C ASN A 51 17.15 -1.88 4.04
N MET A 52 17.96 -1.86 5.09
CA MET A 52 18.56 -0.62 5.58
C MET A 52 19.50 0.02 4.56
N ARG A 53 20.20 -0.78 3.77
CA ARG A 53 21.09 -0.25 2.73
C ARG A 53 20.31 0.52 1.67
N GLU A 54 19.23 -0.06 1.18
CA GLU A 54 18.38 0.59 0.19
C GLU A 54 17.70 1.83 0.78
N ASN A 55 17.26 1.74 2.03
CA ASN A 55 16.64 2.88 2.70
C ASN A 55 17.60 4.06 2.82
N ARG A 56 18.85 3.79 3.14
CA ARG A 56 19.87 4.85 3.21
C ARG A 56 20.17 5.42 1.85
N ALA A 57 20.31 4.55 0.85
CA ALA A 57 20.62 5.00 -0.52
C ALA A 57 19.56 5.94 -1.05
N CYS A 58 18.30 5.69 -0.73
CA CYS A 58 17.18 6.51 -1.17
C CYS A 58 16.82 7.62 -0.19
N ARG A 59 17.52 7.70 0.94
CA ARG A 59 17.23 8.66 2.00
C ARG A 59 15.81 8.56 2.53
N CYS A 60 15.28 7.34 2.57
CA CYS A 60 13.92 7.09 3.04
C CYS A 60 13.97 6.73 4.52
N LYS A 61 13.37 7.57 5.35
CA LYS A 61 13.34 7.40 6.81
C LYS A 61 12.05 6.74 7.29
N HIS A 62 11.02 6.78 6.47
CA HIS A 62 9.70 6.24 6.80
C HIS A 62 9.22 5.37 5.66
N GLN A 63 8.43 4.37 5.99
CA GLN A 63 7.89 3.47 4.99
C GLN A 63 7.05 4.22 3.96
N LEU A 64 7.30 3.93 2.70
CA LEU A 64 6.54 4.54 1.61
C LEU A 64 5.29 3.73 1.33
N LEU A 65 4.36 3.85 2.24
CA LEU A 65 3.06 3.16 2.20
C LEU A 65 1.98 4.20 2.48
N TRP A 66 0.96 4.22 1.62
CA TRP A 66 -0.06 5.25 1.66
C TRP A 66 -1.44 4.62 1.49
N ALA A 67 -2.34 4.91 2.40
CA ALA A 67 -3.72 4.49 2.28
C ALA A 67 -4.42 5.46 1.33
N TYR A 68 -4.53 5.08 0.07
CA TYR A 68 -5.01 5.95 -0.99
C TYR A 68 -6.53 5.98 -1.08
N GLN A 69 -7.17 4.82 -0.96
CA GLN A 69 -8.60 4.71 -1.17
C GLN A 69 -9.21 3.74 -0.16
N LEU A 70 -10.38 4.12 0.35
CA LEU A 70 -11.17 3.28 1.25
C LEU A 70 -12.56 3.14 0.67
N GLN A 71 -13.01 1.91 0.52
CA GLN A 71 -14.38 1.61 0.11
C GLN A 71 -15.09 0.87 1.23
N LEU A 72 -16.26 1.34 1.60
CA LEU A 72 -17.04 0.75 2.68
C LEU A 72 -18.05 -0.23 2.13
N GLU A 73 -18.10 -1.40 2.75
CA GLU A 73 -19.11 -2.40 2.46
C GLU A 73 -19.85 -2.73 3.75
N THR A 74 -21.16 -2.59 3.73
CA THR A 74 -21.99 -2.85 4.89
C THR A 74 -23.13 -3.80 4.51
N ASP A 75 -23.62 -4.54 5.49
CA ASP A 75 -24.79 -5.38 5.31
C ASP A 75 -26.05 -4.52 5.19
N ALA A 76 -27.04 -5.03 4.46
CA ALA A 76 -28.32 -4.33 4.29
C ALA A 76 -29.04 -4.12 5.62
N ASP A 77 -28.82 -5.01 6.57
CA ASP A 77 -29.45 -4.95 7.89
C ASP A 77 -28.67 -4.10 8.90
N SER A 78 -27.48 -3.62 8.49
CA SER A 78 -26.66 -2.81 9.37
C SER A 78 -27.24 -1.43 9.57
N CYS A 79 -27.02 -0.84 10.74
CA CYS A 79 -27.34 0.57 10.96
C CYS A 79 -26.50 1.51 10.09
N LEU A 80 -25.43 0.97 9.49
CA LEU A 80 -24.54 1.72 8.60
C LEU A 80 -24.80 1.42 7.12
N ALA A 81 -25.96 0.82 6.81
CA ALA A 81 -26.28 0.42 5.43
C ALA A 81 -26.22 1.60 4.44
N ASP A 82 -26.51 2.80 4.89
CA ASP A 82 -26.46 3.99 4.05
C ASP A 82 -25.04 4.31 3.57
N LEU A 83 -24.03 3.77 4.25
CA LEU A 83 -22.63 3.99 3.89
C LEU A 83 -22.10 2.92 2.94
N ASN A 84 -22.92 1.95 2.59
CA ASN A 84 -22.49 0.89 1.70
C ASN A 84 -22.12 1.45 0.33
N GLY A 85 -20.95 1.07 -0.15
CA GLY A 85 -20.47 1.56 -1.43
C GLY A 85 -19.77 2.91 -1.38
N LEU A 86 -19.77 3.57 -0.22
CA LEU A 86 -19.07 4.84 -0.08
C LEU A 86 -17.59 4.66 -0.32
N THR A 87 -17.02 5.49 -1.17
CA THR A 87 -15.60 5.48 -1.46
C THR A 87 -14.98 6.80 -1.05
N VAL A 88 -13.90 6.72 -0.27
CA VAL A 88 -13.11 7.87 0.14
C VAL A 88 -11.74 7.74 -0.48
N GLN A 89 -11.24 8.81 -1.07
CA GLN A 89 -9.98 8.79 -1.80
C GLN A 89 -9.17 10.04 -1.48
N THR A 90 -7.86 9.85 -1.30
CA THR A 90 -6.94 10.96 -1.06
C THR A 90 -6.31 11.39 -2.38
N PRO A 91 -5.66 12.57 -2.41
CA PRO A 91 -4.75 12.89 -3.51
C PRO A 91 -3.64 11.84 -3.60
N PRO A 92 -2.97 11.70 -4.76
CA PRO A 92 -1.85 10.78 -4.89
C PRO A 92 -0.78 11.03 -3.84
N PRO A 93 -0.10 9.98 -3.35
CA PRO A 93 0.95 10.18 -2.36
C PRO A 93 2.13 10.96 -2.94
N PRO A 94 2.78 11.80 -2.13
CA PRO A 94 3.90 12.62 -2.61
C PRO A 94 5.04 11.81 -3.21
N PHE A 95 5.35 10.64 -2.65
CA PHE A 95 6.44 9.81 -3.17
C PHE A 95 6.14 9.29 -4.58
N MET A 96 4.86 9.08 -4.91
CA MET A 96 4.46 8.65 -6.24
C MET A 96 4.73 9.74 -7.27
N THR A 97 4.36 10.96 -6.95
CA THR A 97 4.56 12.10 -7.84
C THR A 97 6.05 12.34 -8.09
N LYS A 98 6.86 12.14 -7.06
CA LYS A 98 8.30 12.35 -7.13
C LYS A 98 9.01 11.29 -7.97
N GLU A 99 8.70 10.02 -7.72
CA GLU A 99 9.41 8.90 -8.32
C GLU A 99 8.78 8.41 -9.63
N PHE A 100 7.46 8.52 -9.72
CA PHE A 100 6.71 8.03 -10.89
C PHE A 100 5.71 9.07 -11.36
N PRO A 101 6.19 10.22 -11.87
CA PRO A 101 5.30 11.33 -12.21
C PRO A 101 4.33 11.05 -13.36
N LYS A 102 4.60 10.02 -14.16
CA LYS A 102 3.74 9.70 -15.29
C LYS A 102 2.58 8.77 -14.94
N VAL A 103 2.56 8.24 -13.72
CA VAL A 103 1.50 7.35 -13.30
C VAL A 103 0.28 8.17 -12.91
N GLN A 104 -0.88 7.72 -13.37
CA GLN A 104 -2.18 8.30 -13.02
C GLN A 104 -3.00 7.25 -12.32
N LEU A 105 -3.61 7.63 -11.21
CA LEU A 105 -4.48 6.74 -10.44
C LEU A 105 -5.95 6.99 -10.74
#